data_99e18207b71767f2cd9cbd4e6a436bd5
#
_entry.id   99e18207b71767f2cd9cbd4e6a436bd5
#
_cell.length_a   1.000
_cell.length_b   1.000
_cell.length_c   1.000
_cell.angle_alpha   90.00
_cell.angle_beta   90.00
_cell.angle_gamma   90.00
#
_symmetry.space_group_name_H-M   'P 1'
#
loop_
_entity.id
_entity.type
_entity.pdbx_description
1 polymer ?
#
loop_
_entity_poly.entity_id
_entity_poly.type
_entity_poly.pdbx_seq_one_letter_code
_entity_poly.pdbx_strand_id
1 'polypeptide(L)'
;AGSAEYNGCPDSDGDGISDNNDTCPNEAGTKALSGCPDADADGVANAQDGCPNEAGPVANNGCPWKDGDSDGVLDKDDNCPNEAGTVANNGCPEVVLPSEEEQAQLISYSRTINFALGKSTFRKSAISTLQAINAILTAYPKANFVVEGHTDSIGSEAFNQKLSEERASKVVGYLTNNGVDSERLKSVGFGETTPIKSN
;
A
#
# COMPACT_ATOMS: atom_id res chain seq x y z
N ALA A 1 -16.10 39.97 45.07
CA ALA A 1 -15.53 39.40 46.31
C ALA A 1 -15.97 37.95 46.36
N GLY A 2 -15.01 37.03 46.43
CA GLY A 2 -15.28 35.60 46.42
C GLY A 2 -15.90 35.08 47.72
N SER A 3 -16.39 33.87 47.74
CA SER A 3 -17.00 33.22 48.90
C SER A 3 -15.99 32.88 49.97
N ALA A 4 -16.46 32.69 51.21
CA ALA A 4 -15.61 32.24 52.32
C ALA A 4 -15.02 30.84 52.08
N GLU A 5 -15.67 30.05 51.27
CA GLU A 5 -15.23 28.70 50.82
C GLU A 5 -13.92 28.74 50.04
N TYR A 6 -13.68 29.81 49.28
CA TYR A 6 -12.47 30.01 48.48
C TYR A 6 -11.54 31.08 49.08
N ASN A 7 -11.58 31.26 50.40
CA ASN A 7 -10.76 32.27 51.10
C ASN A 7 -10.89 33.70 50.52
N GLY A 8 -12.07 34.04 49.97
CA GLY A 8 -12.35 35.34 49.36
C GLY A 8 -11.92 35.45 47.88
N CYS A 9 -11.41 34.39 47.27
CA CYS A 9 -11.17 34.37 45.83
C CYS A 9 -12.48 34.21 45.05
N PRO A 10 -12.64 34.84 43.86
CA PRO A 10 -13.78 34.58 43.00
C PRO A 10 -13.70 33.19 42.36
N ASP A 11 -14.84 32.70 41.92
CA ASP A 11 -15.07 31.54 41.07
C ASP A 11 -15.99 32.09 39.94
N SER A 12 -15.40 32.40 38.80
CA SER A 12 -16.06 33.24 37.80
C SER A 12 -17.04 32.46 36.92
N ASP A 13 -16.80 31.18 36.70
CA ASP A 13 -17.66 30.30 35.91
C ASP A 13 -18.53 29.36 36.76
N GLY A 14 -18.23 29.23 38.05
CA GLY A 14 -19.06 28.51 39.01
C GLY A 14 -18.87 27.00 39.02
N ASP A 15 -17.71 26.50 38.57
CA ASP A 15 -17.43 25.07 38.51
C ASP A 15 -16.93 24.47 39.83
N GLY A 16 -16.72 25.32 40.84
CA GLY A 16 -16.27 24.93 42.16
C GLY A 16 -14.77 24.99 42.35
N ILE A 17 -14.05 25.62 41.41
CA ILE A 17 -12.63 25.91 41.50
C ILE A 17 -12.45 27.44 41.48
N SER A 18 -11.67 27.98 42.42
CA SER A 18 -11.42 29.43 42.40
C SER A 18 -10.52 29.83 41.25
N ASP A 19 -10.74 31.04 40.68
CA ASP A 19 -9.99 31.58 39.53
C ASP A 19 -8.47 31.46 39.70
N ASN A 20 -7.94 31.50 40.90
CA ASN A 20 -6.50 31.37 41.16
C ASN A 20 -5.96 29.93 41.00
N ASN A 21 -6.86 28.95 41.08
CA ASN A 21 -6.54 27.51 40.96
C ASN A 21 -7.12 26.90 39.70
N ASP A 22 -7.78 27.71 38.89
CA ASP A 22 -8.44 27.34 37.69
C ASP A 22 -7.59 27.73 36.47
N THR A 23 -7.36 26.78 35.61
CA THR A 23 -6.64 26.98 34.31
C THR A 23 -7.54 27.65 33.27
N CYS A 24 -8.88 27.48 33.42
CA CYS A 24 -9.90 28.00 32.50
C CYS A 24 -10.95 28.85 33.23
N PRO A 25 -10.61 29.94 33.94
CA PRO A 25 -11.45 30.61 34.93
C PRO A 25 -12.73 31.29 34.41
N ASN A 26 -13.06 31.13 33.14
CA ASN A 26 -14.27 31.64 32.48
C ASN A 26 -15.07 30.55 31.76
N GLU A 27 -14.63 29.29 31.85
CA GLU A 27 -15.25 28.16 31.16
C GLU A 27 -15.33 26.97 32.12
N ALA A 28 -16.50 26.74 32.69
CA ALA A 28 -16.73 25.72 33.72
C ALA A 28 -16.26 24.33 33.25
N GLY A 29 -15.42 23.68 34.04
CA GLY A 29 -14.84 22.42 33.74
C GLY A 29 -14.76 21.42 34.87
N THR A 30 -13.75 20.57 34.90
CA THR A 30 -13.61 19.51 35.91
C THR A 30 -12.34 19.66 36.72
N LYS A 31 -12.39 19.17 38.00
CA LYS A 31 -11.20 19.14 38.86
C LYS A 31 -10.05 18.31 38.27
N ALA A 32 -10.36 17.27 37.50
CA ALA A 32 -9.37 16.41 36.85
C ALA A 32 -8.52 17.18 35.83
N LEU A 33 -9.11 18.19 35.19
CA LEU A 33 -8.47 19.04 34.18
C LEU A 33 -8.23 20.48 34.70
N SER A 34 -8.13 20.62 36.01
CA SER A 34 -7.83 21.93 36.70
C SER A 34 -8.78 23.05 36.28
N GLY A 35 -10.09 22.76 36.17
CA GLY A 35 -11.14 23.71 35.79
C GLY A 35 -11.40 23.84 34.29
N CYS A 36 -10.68 23.12 33.44
CA CYS A 36 -10.96 23.20 32.01
C CYS A 36 -12.07 22.23 31.57
N PRO A 37 -12.92 22.66 30.58
CA PRO A 37 -13.97 21.81 30.03
C PRO A 37 -13.40 20.68 29.19
N ASP A 38 -14.14 19.55 29.14
CA ASP A 38 -13.88 18.36 28.39
C ASP A 38 -15.25 17.88 27.85
N ALA A 39 -15.50 18.10 26.56
CA ALA A 39 -16.83 17.96 26.01
C ALA A 39 -17.20 16.51 25.70
N ASP A 40 -16.22 15.66 25.34
CA ASP A 40 -16.42 14.26 25.05
C ASP A 40 -15.97 13.30 26.16
N ALA A 41 -15.40 13.87 27.22
CA ALA A 41 -14.98 13.20 28.46
C ALA A 41 -13.84 12.14 28.21
N ASP A 42 -12.91 12.43 27.35
CA ASP A 42 -11.77 11.56 27.06
C ASP A 42 -10.54 11.83 27.96
N GLY A 43 -10.58 12.91 28.74
CA GLY A 43 -9.52 13.31 29.66
C GLY A 43 -8.53 14.31 29.07
N VAL A 44 -8.80 14.87 27.91
CA VAL A 44 -8.08 15.99 27.30
C VAL A 44 -8.97 17.22 27.32
N ALA A 45 -8.45 18.34 27.83
CA ALA A 45 -9.22 19.57 27.82
C ALA A 45 -9.48 20.07 26.40
N ASN A 46 -10.68 20.61 26.15
CA ASN A 46 -11.10 21.07 24.81
C ASN A 46 -10.06 21.96 24.09
N ALA A 47 -9.36 22.82 24.84
CA ALA A 47 -8.34 23.71 24.27
C ALA A 47 -7.05 22.99 23.79
N GLN A 48 -6.84 21.75 24.26
CA GLN A 48 -5.67 20.91 23.96
C GLN A 48 -6.05 19.70 23.12
N ASP A 49 -7.37 19.53 22.91
CA ASP A 49 -7.95 18.45 22.18
C ASP A 49 -8.05 18.77 20.68
N GLY A 50 -7.50 17.90 19.86
CA GLY A 50 -7.62 17.99 18.38
C GLY A 50 -9.01 17.68 17.88
N CYS A 51 -9.83 16.93 18.67
CA CYS A 51 -11.18 16.48 18.32
C CYS A 51 -12.16 16.66 19.48
N PRO A 52 -12.46 17.87 19.94
CA PRO A 52 -13.16 18.16 21.22
C PRO A 52 -14.58 17.60 21.38
N ASN A 53 -15.09 16.86 20.40
CA ASN A 53 -16.41 16.24 20.40
C ASN A 53 -16.37 14.75 20.04
N GLU A 54 -15.18 14.16 19.91
CA GLU A 54 -14.97 12.77 19.53
C GLU A 54 -13.88 12.15 20.39
N ALA A 55 -14.28 11.47 21.47
CA ALA A 55 -13.35 10.92 22.45
C ALA A 55 -12.26 10.03 21.84
N GLY A 56 -11.03 10.34 22.18
CA GLY A 56 -9.86 9.60 21.73
C GLY A 56 -8.76 9.55 22.80
N PRO A 57 -7.65 8.85 22.56
CA PRO A 57 -6.59 8.75 23.54
C PRO A 57 -5.73 10.02 23.59
N VAL A 58 -5.24 10.37 24.78
CA VAL A 58 -4.28 11.47 25.01
C VAL A 58 -3.07 11.37 24.07
N ALA A 59 -2.62 10.15 23.75
CA ALA A 59 -1.51 9.88 22.82
C ALA A 59 -1.76 10.35 21.39
N ASN A 60 -3.03 10.60 21.03
CA ASN A 60 -3.45 11.14 19.74
C ASN A 60 -4.12 12.52 19.89
N ASN A 61 -3.73 13.29 20.91
CA ASN A 61 -4.28 14.61 21.23
C ASN A 61 -5.82 14.62 21.31
N GLY A 62 -6.42 13.63 21.99
CA GLY A 62 -7.86 13.53 22.15
C GLY A 62 -8.62 13.01 20.91
N CYS A 63 -7.95 12.78 19.80
CA CYS A 63 -8.63 12.25 18.61
C CYS A 63 -8.67 10.72 18.60
N PRO A 64 -9.74 10.10 18.10
CA PRO A 64 -9.75 8.67 17.82
C PRO A 64 -8.72 8.31 16.76
N TRP A 65 -8.12 7.12 16.88
CA TRP A 65 -7.27 6.60 15.81
C TRP A 65 -8.13 6.27 14.59
N LYS A 66 -7.63 6.60 13.42
CA LYS A 66 -8.32 6.32 12.15
C LYS A 66 -8.06 4.88 11.69
N ASP A 67 -9.05 4.34 11.00
CA ASP A 67 -9.01 3.12 10.21
C ASP A 67 -9.68 3.47 8.88
N GLY A 68 -8.87 3.82 7.89
CA GLY A 68 -9.32 4.46 6.65
C GLY A 68 -10.10 3.55 5.73
N ASP A 69 -9.80 2.25 5.73
CA ASP A 69 -10.44 1.24 4.88
C ASP A 69 -11.34 0.27 5.67
N SER A 70 -11.35 0.41 7.01
CA SER A 70 -12.21 -0.33 7.93
C SER A 70 -11.93 -1.84 7.96
N ASP A 71 -10.67 -2.25 7.86
CA ASP A 71 -10.25 -3.65 7.94
C ASP A 71 -9.91 -4.14 9.36
N GLY A 72 -9.93 -3.22 10.33
CA GLY A 72 -9.66 -3.49 11.74
C GLY A 72 -8.19 -3.29 12.13
N VAL A 73 -7.35 -2.79 11.22
CA VAL A 73 -6.00 -2.32 11.49
C VAL A 73 -6.00 -0.79 11.39
N LEU A 74 -5.52 -0.12 12.42
CA LEU A 74 -5.50 1.34 12.43
C LEU A 74 -4.47 1.88 11.43
N ASP A 75 -4.74 3.01 10.77
CA ASP A 75 -3.86 3.65 9.77
C ASP A 75 -2.39 3.72 10.20
N LYS A 76 -2.13 3.94 11.51
CA LYS A 76 -0.78 4.04 12.07
C LYS A 76 -0.01 2.71 12.12
N ASP A 77 -0.74 1.59 12.12
CA ASP A 77 -0.21 0.23 12.21
C ASP A 77 -0.43 -0.54 10.90
N ASP A 78 -1.09 0.11 9.93
CA ASP A 78 -1.46 -0.45 8.64
C ASP A 78 -0.45 -0.10 7.54
N ASN A 79 0.05 -1.11 6.85
CA ASN A 79 0.93 -0.94 5.70
C ASN A 79 0.17 -0.53 4.42
N CYS A 80 -1.16 -0.72 4.39
CA CYS A 80 -2.03 -0.42 3.26
C CYS A 80 -3.29 0.38 3.66
N PRO A 81 -3.20 1.56 4.29
CA PRO A 81 -4.29 2.25 5.01
C PRO A 81 -5.47 2.73 4.13
N ASN A 82 -5.52 2.35 2.88
CA ASN A 82 -6.61 2.65 1.94
C ASN A 82 -7.07 1.42 1.16
N GLU A 83 -6.59 0.22 1.52
CA GLU A 83 -6.94 -1.04 0.87
C GLU A 83 -7.13 -2.13 1.93
N ALA A 84 -8.38 -2.42 2.28
CA ALA A 84 -8.72 -3.40 3.30
C ALA A 84 -8.04 -4.77 3.11
N GLY A 85 -7.33 -5.21 4.14
CA GLY A 85 -6.60 -6.46 4.13
C GLY A 85 -6.86 -7.32 5.36
N THR A 86 -5.81 -7.86 5.97
CA THR A 86 -5.92 -8.69 7.15
C THR A 86 -4.93 -8.27 8.23
N VAL A 87 -5.30 -8.45 9.49
CA VAL A 87 -4.40 -8.23 10.64
C VAL A 87 -3.12 -9.06 10.51
N ALA A 88 -3.24 -10.30 9.98
CA ALA A 88 -2.09 -11.19 9.77
C ALA A 88 -1.08 -10.66 8.74
N ASN A 89 -1.54 -9.79 7.81
CA ASN A 89 -0.72 -9.15 6.78
C ASN A 89 -0.55 -7.64 7.03
N ASN A 90 -0.66 -7.20 8.30
CA ASN A 90 -0.53 -5.81 8.72
C ASN A 90 -1.40 -4.86 7.88
N GLY A 91 -2.69 -5.18 7.71
CA GLY A 91 -3.65 -4.37 6.99
C GLY A 91 -3.58 -4.49 5.46
N CYS A 92 -2.61 -5.18 4.90
CA CYS A 92 -2.57 -5.36 3.45
C CYS A 92 -3.39 -6.59 2.98
N PRO A 93 -4.03 -6.51 1.80
CA PRO A 93 -4.67 -7.67 1.20
C PRO A 93 -3.66 -8.76 0.83
N GLU A 94 -4.07 -10.02 0.91
CA GLU A 94 -3.24 -11.13 0.46
C GLU A 94 -3.01 -11.06 -1.06
N VAL A 95 -1.75 -11.27 -1.46
CA VAL A 95 -1.41 -11.40 -2.88
C VAL A 95 -1.72 -12.83 -3.32
N VAL A 96 -2.83 -13.00 -4.06
CA VAL A 96 -3.15 -14.27 -4.71
C VAL A 96 -2.17 -14.46 -5.88
N LEU A 97 -1.42 -15.56 -5.84
CA LEU A 97 -0.49 -15.94 -6.91
C LEU A 97 -1.14 -16.98 -7.83
N PRO A 98 -0.71 -17.07 -9.11
CA PRO A 98 -1.09 -18.17 -9.98
C PRO A 98 -0.79 -19.53 -9.35
N SER A 99 -1.68 -20.49 -9.52
CA SER A 99 -1.46 -21.88 -9.09
C SER A 99 -0.20 -22.48 -9.76
N GLU A 100 0.33 -23.56 -9.21
CA GLU A 100 1.48 -24.26 -9.81
C GLU A 100 1.21 -24.68 -11.25
N GLU A 101 -0.04 -25.08 -11.56
CA GLU A 101 -0.46 -25.42 -12.90
C GLU A 101 -0.43 -24.22 -13.85
N GLU A 102 -0.94 -23.06 -13.42
CA GLU A 102 -0.92 -21.82 -14.20
C GLU A 102 0.50 -21.26 -14.36
N GLN A 103 1.35 -21.39 -13.35
CA GLN A 103 2.77 -21.04 -13.45
C GLN A 103 3.48 -21.94 -14.48
N ALA A 104 3.24 -23.25 -14.44
CA ALA A 104 3.76 -24.17 -15.45
C ALA A 104 3.24 -23.84 -16.86
N GLN A 105 1.98 -23.42 -16.96
CA GLN A 105 1.35 -22.98 -18.20
C GLN A 105 1.99 -21.70 -18.73
N LEU A 106 2.25 -20.70 -17.89
CA LEU A 106 2.98 -19.49 -18.25
C LEU A 106 4.37 -19.80 -18.80
N ILE A 107 5.12 -20.70 -18.11
CA ILE A 107 6.44 -21.17 -18.58
C ILE A 107 6.32 -21.88 -19.94
N SER A 108 5.29 -22.70 -20.14
CA SER A 108 5.05 -23.37 -21.41
C SER A 108 4.77 -22.37 -22.53
N TYR A 109 3.90 -21.40 -22.29
CA TYR A 109 3.57 -20.35 -23.25
C TYR A 109 4.77 -19.47 -23.58
N SER A 110 5.57 -19.07 -22.59
CA SER A 110 6.75 -18.22 -22.80
C SER A 110 7.73 -18.84 -23.83
N ARG A 111 7.89 -20.16 -23.80
CA ARG A 111 8.76 -20.91 -24.73
C ARG A 111 8.24 -20.96 -26.16
N THR A 112 6.97 -20.60 -26.39
CA THR A 112 6.34 -20.61 -27.75
C THR A 112 6.19 -19.19 -28.32
N ILE A 113 6.67 -18.15 -27.63
CA ILE A 113 6.73 -16.79 -28.16
C ILE A 113 7.80 -16.71 -29.24
N ASN A 114 7.37 -16.75 -30.50
CA ASN A 114 8.26 -16.76 -31.65
C ASN A 114 8.54 -15.34 -32.15
N PHE A 115 9.82 -15.04 -32.37
CA PHE A 115 10.30 -13.79 -32.98
C PHE A 115 10.82 -14.05 -34.40
N ALA A 116 10.91 -12.99 -35.21
CA ALA A 116 11.63 -13.03 -36.46
C ALA A 116 13.14 -13.26 -36.21
N LEU A 117 13.81 -13.94 -37.15
CA LEU A 117 15.21 -14.30 -36.98
C LEU A 117 16.10 -13.07 -36.76
N GLY A 118 16.88 -13.09 -35.68
CA GLY A 118 17.77 -11.98 -35.29
C GLY A 118 17.05 -10.66 -34.92
N LYS A 119 15.73 -10.70 -34.66
CA LYS A 119 14.93 -9.52 -34.38
C LYS A 119 14.08 -9.70 -33.10
N SER A 120 13.59 -8.58 -32.55
CA SER A 120 12.60 -8.52 -31.48
C SER A 120 11.16 -8.33 -31.96
N THR A 121 10.89 -8.55 -33.25
CA THR A 121 9.55 -8.47 -33.86
C THR A 121 8.83 -9.81 -33.71
N PHE A 122 7.62 -9.80 -33.17
CA PHE A 122 6.79 -11.02 -33.06
C PHE A 122 6.41 -11.60 -34.41
N ARG A 123 6.43 -12.92 -34.51
CA ARG A 123 5.72 -13.63 -35.61
C ARG A 123 4.22 -13.66 -35.29
N LYS A 124 3.39 -13.80 -36.34
CA LYS A 124 1.92 -13.89 -36.17
C LYS A 124 1.49 -14.96 -35.18
N SER A 125 2.19 -16.09 -35.13
CA SER A 125 1.92 -17.20 -34.21
C SER A 125 2.13 -16.84 -32.73
N ALA A 126 2.89 -15.81 -32.40
CA ALA A 126 3.12 -15.39 -31.02
C ALA A 126 1.91 -14.66 -30.39
N ILE A 127 1.03 -14.10 -31.25
CA ILE A 127 -0.05 -13.22 -30.73
C ILE A 127 -1.05 -14.00 -29.88
N SER A 128 -1.47 -15.19 -30.30
CA SER A 128 -2.39 -16.03 -29.50
C SER A 128 -1.77 -16.45 -28.15
N THR A 129 -0.48 -16.76 -28.16
CA THR A 129 0.27 -17.08 -26.93
C THR A 129 0.34 -15.87 -25.98
N LEU A 130 0.64 -14.70 -26.52
CA LEU A 130 0.69 -13.45 -25.74
C LEU A 130 -0.68 -13.09 -25.17
N GLN A 131 -1.77 -13.34 -25.90
CA GLN A 131 -3.13 -13.15 -25.39
C GLN A 131 -3.45 -14.12 -24.23
N ALA A 132 -3.03 -15.38 -24.33
CA ALA A 132 -3.21 -16.37 -23.28
C ALA A 132 -2.43 -15.99 -22.01
N ILE A 133 -1.18 -15.56 -22.16
CA ILE A 133 -0.37 -15.03 -21.05
C ILE A 133 -1.08 -13.82 -20.42
N ASN A 134 -1.51 -12.86 -21.26
CA ASN A 134 -2.19 -11.66 -20.78
C ASN A 134 -3.44 -11.99 -19.95
N ALA A 135 -4.23 -12.98 -20.35
CA ALA A 135 -5.42 -13.42 -19.62
C ALA A 135 -5.06 -13.93 -18.22
N ILE A 136 -4.00 -14.74 -18.10
CA ILE A 136 -3.54 -15.23 -16.79
C ILE A 136 -3.04 -14.06 -15.92
N LEU A 137 -2.19 -13.17 -16.46
CA LEU A 137 -1.65 -12.06 -15.68
C LEU A 137 -2.74 -11.08 -15.21
N THR A 138 -3.80 -10.92 -15.99
CA THR A 138 -4.96 -10.08 -15.65
C THR A 138 -5.80 -10.69 -14.53
N ALA A 139 -5.87 -12.02 -14.44
CA ALA A 139 -6.58 -12.71 -13.38
C ALA A 139 -5.92 -12.54 -11.99
N TYR A 140 -4.65 -12.15 -11.95
CA TYR A 140 -3.85 -11.97 -10.73
C TYR A 140 -3.34 -10.52 -10.60
N PRO A 141 -4.22 -9.53 -10.34
CA PRO A 141 -3.91 -8.10 -10.46
C PRO A 141 -2.87 -7.59 -9.45
N LYS A 142 -2.64 -8.29 -8.36
CA LYS A 142 -1.65 -7.91 -7.33
C LYS A 142 -0.32 -8.67 -7.47
N ALA A 143 -0.24 -9.72 -8.32
CA ALA A 143 0.99 -10.48 -8.52
C ALA A 143 1.96 -9.76 -9.46
N ASN A 144 3.25 -9.83 -9.13
CA ASN A 144 4.34 -9.30 -9.95
C ASN A 144 4.98 -10.40 -10.78
N PHE A 145 5.44 -10.07 -11.98
CA PHE A 145 6.01 -11.02 -12.91
C PHE A 145 7.33 -10.51 -13.50
N VAL A 146 8.26 -11.43 -13.74
CA VAL A 146 9.51 -11.17 -14.46
C VAL A 146 9.43 -11.86 -15.82
N VAL A 147 9.67 -11.09 -16.87
CA VAL A 147 9.77 -11.59 -18.25
C VAL A 147 11.25 -11.74 -18.59
N GLU A 148 11.70 -12.97 -18.70
CA GLU A 148 13.08 -13.31 -19.03
C GLU A 148 13.26 -13.55 -20.53
N GLY A 149 14.26 -12.91 -21.11
CA GLY A 149 14.67 -13.11 -22.50
C GLY A 149 15.94 -13.96 -22.60
N HIS A 150 15.93 -14.94 -23.49
CA HIS A 150 17.07 -15.84 -23.74
C HIS A 150 17.34 -15.94 -25.23
N THR A 151 18.58 -16.29 -25.61
CA THR A 151 18.99 -16.62 -26.98
C THR A 151 19.72 -17.94 -27.00
N ASP A 152 19.91 -18.49 -28.19
CA ASP A 152 20.92 -19.49 -28.43
C ASP A 152 22.33 -18.85 -28.51
N SER A 153 23.37 -19.66 -28.70
CA SER A 153 24.77 -19.22 -28.80
C SER A 153 25.19 -18.75 -30.20
N ILE A 154 24.23 -18.53 -31.11
CA ILE A 154 24.55 -18.06 -32.46
C ILE A 154 24.70 -16.53 -32.45
N GLY A 155 25.89 -16.04 -32.68
CA GLY A 155 26.21 -14.60 -32.68
C GLY A 155 27.29 -14.23 -31.67
N SER A 156 27.42 -12.93 -31.38
CA SER A 156 28.27 -12.48 -30.30
C SER A 156 27.48 -12.37 -29.01
N GLU A 157 28.15 -12.57 -27.87
CA GLU A 157 27.55 -12.42 -26.55
C GLU A 157 26.86 -11.06 -26.38
N ALA A 158 27.52 -9.96 -26.78
CA ALA A 158 26.97 -8.62 -26.73
C ALA A 158 25.70 -8.45 -27.61
N PHE A 159 25.65 -9.09 -28.79
CA PHE A 159 24.46 -9.09 -29.63
C PHE A 159 23.33 -9.90 -28.98
N ASN A 160 23.65 -11.08 -28.46
CA ASN A 160 22.66 -11.95 -27.80
C ASN A 160 22.11 -11.33 -26.51
N GLN A 161 22.95 -10.67 -25.74
CA GLN A 161 22.52 -9.92 -24.54
C GLN A 161 21.48 -8.85 -24.94
N LYS A 162 21.83 -7.98 -25.87
CA LYS A 162 20.95 -6.93 -26.36
C LYS A 162 19.64 -7.47 -26.96
N LEU A 163 19.74 -8.52 -27.79
CA LEU A 163 18.57 -9.12 -28.42
C LEU A 163 17.60 -9.72 -27.40
N SER A 164 18.12 -10.36 -26.36
CA SER A 164 17.30 -10.92 -25.28
C SER A 164 16.58 -9.83 -24.46
N GLU A 165 17.27 -8.75 -24.14
CA GLU A 165 16.68 -7.58 -23.47
C GLU A 165 15.57 -6.94 -24.31
N GLU A 166 15.82 -6.72 -25.61
CA GLU A 166 14.83 -6.18 -26.53
C GLU A 166 13.60 -7.08 -26.66
N ARG A 167 13.78 -8.39 -26.69
CA ARG A 167 12.67 -9.36 -26.76
C ARG A 167 11.82 -9.36 -25.50
N ALA A 168 12.46 -9.41 -24.32
CA ALA A 168 11.76 -9.32 -23.04
C ALA A 168 10.99 -8.00 -22.91
N SER A 169 11.60 -6.88 -23.27
CA SER A 169 10.98 -5.56 -23.28
C SER A 169 9.79 -5.48 -24.25
N LYS A 170 9.86 -6.14 -25.42
CA LYS A 170 8.74 -6.20 -26.36
C LYS A 170 7.55 -6.99 -25.82
N VAL A 171 7.79 -8.06 -25.07
CA VAL A 171 6.73 -8.82 -24.38
C VAL A 171 6.07 -7.96 -23.33
N VAL A 172 6.85 -7.31 -22.44
CA VAL A 172 6.34 -6.37 -21.44
C VAL A 172 5.50 -5.27 -22.09
N GLY A 173 6.03 -4.63 -23.15
CA GLY A 173 5.29 -3.59 -23.86
C GLY A 173 3.97 -4.10 -24.49
N TYR A 174 3.92 -5.33 -24.97
CA TYR A 174 2.67 -5.94 -25.44
C TYR A 174 1.67 -6.11 -24.31
N LEU A 175 2.08 -6.70 -23.18
CA LEU A 175 1.23 -6.95 -22.02
C LEU A 175 0.70 -5.65 -21.43
N THR A 176 1.55 -4.64 -21.30
CA THR A 176 1.17 -3.31 -20.80
C THR A 176 0.15 -2.63 -21.71
N ASN A 177 0.35 -2.68 -23.04
CA ASN A 177 -0.60 -2.15 -24.01
C ASN A 177 -1.95 -2.90 -24.02
N ASN A 178 -2.00 -4.09 -23.43
CA ASN A 178 -3.21 -4.89 -23.30
C ASN A 178 -3.75 -4.95 -21.85
N GLY A 179 -3.40 -3.97 -21.02
CA GLY A 179 -4.04 -3.70 -19.75
C GLY A 179 -3.37 -4.28 -18.51
N VAL A 180 -2.19 -4.92 -18.63
CA VAL A 180 -1.39 -5.28 -17.44
C VAL A 180 -0.61 -4.06 -16.98
N ASP A 181 -0.69 -3.74 -15.68
CA ASP A 181 0.04 -2.62 -15.11
C ASP A 181 1.56 -2.81 -15.27
N SER A 182 2.23 -1.76 -15.75
CA SER A 182 3.68 -1.75 -16.00
C SER A 182 4.51 -1.93 -14.73
N GLU A 183 4.02 -1.48 -13.57
CA GLU A 183 4.73 -1.61 -12.29
C GLU A 183 4.83 -3.06 -11.82
N ARG A 184 3.93 -3.92 -12.31
CA ARG A 184 3.91 -5.36 -12.02
C ARG A 184 4.83 -6.17 -12.92
N LEU A 185 5.42 -5.57 -13.94
CA LEU A 185 6.19 -6.27 -14.96
C LEU A 185 7.65 -5.80 -14.97
N LYS A 186 8.58 -6.74 -14.87
CA LYS A 186 10.00 -6.49 -15.05
C LYS A 186 10.52 -7.30 -16.24
N SER A 187 11.31 -6.69 -17.12
CA SER A 187 12.02 -7.39 -18.20
C SER A 187 13.50 -7.56 -17.86
N VAL A 188 14.05 -8.75 -18.13
CA VAL A 188 15.46 -9.07 -17.95
C VAL A 188 15.94 -9.87 -19.15
N GLY A 189 17.08 -9.50 -19.73
CA GLY A 189 17.75 -10.29 -20.77
C GLY A 189 18.93 -11.06 -20.19
N PHE A 190 19.06 -12.32 -20.54
CA PHE A 190 20.16 -13.20 -20.13
C PHE A 190 21.06 -13.63 -21.30
N GLY A 191 20.78 -13.16 -22.52
CA GLY A 191 21.54 -13.57 -23.70
C GLY A 191 21.58 -15.08 -23.82
N GLU A 192 22.79 -15.59 -24.06
CA GLU A 192 23.10 -17.03 -24.17
C GLU A 192 23.60 -17.68 -22.88
N THR A 193 23.73 -16.90 -21.77
CA THR A 193 24.36 -17.36 -20.54
C THR A 193 23.53 -18.37 -19.76
N THR A 194 22.21 -18.35 -19.93
CA THR A 194 21.27 -19.28 -19.30
C THR A 194 20.31 -19.87 -20.33
N PRO A 195 20.74 -20.83 -21.14
CA PRO A 195 19.90 -21.41 -22.19
C PRO A 195 18.72 -22.20 -21.57
N ILE A 196 17.52 -22.00 -22.12
CA ILE A 196 16.29 -22.70 -21.66
C ILE A 196 16.30 -24.19 -22.09
N LYS A 197 17.06 -24.53 -23.14
CA LYS A 197 17.33 -25.90 -23.60
C LYS A 197 18.81 -26.04 -23.92
N SER A 198 19.37 -27.23 -23.67
CA SER A 198 20.69 -27.57 -24.25
C SER A 198 20.61 -27.50 -25.77
N ASN A 199 21.56 -26.81 -26.39
CA ASN A 199 21.75 -26.78 -27.84
C ASN A 199 22.09 -28.17 -28.39
#